data_a21cc37227da29ec7e1cb3593b647d54
#
_entry.id   a21cc37227da29ec7e1cb3593b647d54
#
_cell.length_a   1.000
_cell.length_b   1.000
_cell.length_c   1.000
_cell.angle_alpha   90.00
_cell.angle_beta   90.00
_cell.angle_gamma   90.00
#
_symmetry.space_group_name_H-M   'P 1'
#
loop_
_entity.id
_entity.type
_entity.pdbx_description
1 polymer ?
#
loop_
_entity_poly.entity_id
_entity_poly.type
_entity_poly.pdbx_seq_one_letter_code
_entity_poly.pdbx_strand_id
1 'polypeptide(L)'
;MTALLTDNLPLLAGASSGIKKLRELILELAVRGKLVPQDPIDEPASELLKRIAEEKERLVAEGKIKKQKSLDVIDEAEQQFCLPLGWEWVRLGSLSQIKGGKRLPAGATFAPEITPHVYIQVTNMKGGTIIDQSLKYIDEVTQGAIKQYTISKDDLYITIAGT
;
A
#
# COMPACT_ATOMS: atom_id res chain seq x y z
N MET A 1 -17.09 -22.57 -6.46
CA MET A 1 -15.87 -22.60 -5.61
C MET A 1 -16.17 -22.25 -4.15
N THR A 2 -17.04 -21.27 -3.90
CA THR A 2 -17.45 -20.85 -2.55
C THR A 2 -18.10 -22.00 -1.73
N ALA A 3 -19.00 -22.76 -2.33
CA ALA A 3 -19.66 -23.89 -1.64
C ALA A 3 -18.66 -24.94 -1.14
N LEU A 4 -17.67 -25.30 -1.98
CA LEU A 4 -16.65 -26.29 -1.60
C LEU A 4 -15.79 -25.84 -0.42
N LEU A 5 -15.48 -24.54 -0.34
CA LEU A 5 -14.76 -23.94 0.79
C LEU A 5 -15.64 -23.93 2.06
N THR A 6 -16.92 -23.54 1.90
CA THR A 6 -17.86 -23.45 3.01
C THR A 6 -18.15 -24.80 3.64
N ASP A 7 -18.35 -25.83 2.82
CA ASP A 7 -18.64 -27.19 3.25
C ASP A 7 -17.46 -27.86 3.98
N ASN A 8 -16.24 -27.42 3.69
CA ASN A 8 -15.02 -27.96 4.30
C ASN A 8 -14.40 -27.05 5.38
N LEU A 9 -15.04 -25.92 5.72
CA LEU A 9 -14.54 -24.98 6.74
C LEU A 9 -14.21 -25.67 8.09
N PRO A 10 -15.02 -26.60 8.64
CA PRO A 10 -14.69 -27.26 9.91
C PRO A 10 -13.40 -28.08 9.83
N LEU A 11 -13.15 -28.75 8.70
CA LEU A 11 -11.91 -29.53 8.47
C LEU A 11 -10.71 -28.61 8.34
N LEU A 12 -10.86 -27.50 7.62
CA LEU A 12 -9.81 -26.50 7.44
C LEU A 12 -9.48 -25.79 8.76
N ALA A 13 -10.48 -25.46 9.57
CA ALA A 13 -10.29 -24.81 10.86
C ALA A 13 -9.59 -25.70 11.89
N GLY A 14 -9.87 -27.02 11.85
CA GLY A 14 -9.27 -28.00 12.76
C GLY A 14 -7.85 -28.47 12.37
N ALA A 15 -7.40 -28.19 11.15
CA ALA A 15 -6.07 -28.58 10.69
C ALA A 15 -4.96 -27.68 11.27
N SER A 16 -3.78 -28.24 11.46
CA SER A 16 -2.58 -27.46 11.83
C SER A 16 -2.33 -26.36 10.80
N SER A 17 -2.29 -25.11 11.26
CA SER A 17 -2.18 -23.91 10.40
C SER A 17 -3.33 -23.71 9.40
N GLY A 18 -4.47 -24.38 9.58
CA GLY A 18 -5.60 -24.34 8.65
C GLY A 18 -6.16 -22.94 8.45
N ILE A 19 -6.32 -22.18 9.53
CA ILE A 19 -6.77 -20.77 9.47
C ILE A 19 -5.81 -19.90 8.67
N LYS A 20 -4.49 -20.09 8.85
CA LYS A 20 -3.48 -19.35 8.10
C LYS A 20 -3.57 -19.65 6.60
N LYS A 21 -3.62 -20.93 6.24
CA LYS A 21 -3.75 -21.39 4.85
C LYS A 21 -5.07 -20.93 4.20
N LEU A 22 -6.16 -20.93 4.97
CA LEU A 22 -7.44 -20.43 4.48
C LEU A 22 -7.37 -18.92 4.16
N ARG A 23 -6.76 -18.12 5.02
CA ARG A 23 -6.54 -16.69 4.74
C ARG A 23 -5.69 -16.47 3.50
N GLU A 24 -4.59 -17.20 3.36
CA GLU A 24 -3.72 -17.15 2.17
C GLU A 24 -4.50 -17.50 0.89
N LEU A 25 -5.31 -18.54 0.92
CA LEU A 25 -6.15 -18.95 -0.21
C LEU A 25 -7.21 -17.88 -0.56
N ILE A 26 -7.88 -17.33 0.44
CA ILE A 26 -8.88 -16.26 0.23
C ILE A 26 -8.22 -15.05 -0.43
N LEU A 27 -7.05 -14.63 0.07
CA LEU A 27 -6.30 -13.51 -0.50
C LEU A 27 -5.85 -13.80 -1.94
N GLU A 28 -5.34 -15.01 -2.20
CA GLU A 28 -4.94 -15.41 -3.56
C GLU A 28 -6.13 -15.38 -4.53
N LEU A 29 -7.27 -15.92 -4.13
CA LEU A 29 -8.48 -15.91 -4.94
C LEU A 29 -9.00 -14.48 -5.17
N ALA A 30 -8.94 -13.63 -4.14
CA ALA A 30 -9.35 -12.22 -4.26
C ALA A 30 -8.45 -11.47 -5.24
N VAL A 31 -7.12 -11.59 -5.10
CA VAL A 31 -6.15 -10.93 -5.98
C VAL A 31 -6.31 -11.35 -7.44
N ARG A 32 -6.66 -12.62 -7.69
CA ARG A 32 -6.90 -13.14 -9.03
C ARG A 32 -8.33 -12.87 -9.56
N GLY A 33 -9.17 -12.18 -8.80
CA GLY A 33 -10.57 -11.94 -9.14
C GLY A 33 -11.44 -13.21 -9.22
N LYS A 34 -11.05 -14.27 -8.48
CA LYS A 34 -11.73 -15.57 -8.47
C LYS A 34 -12.53 -15.84 -7.20
N LEU A 35 -12.49 -14.93 -6.24
CA LEU A 35 -13.18 -15.11 -4.96
C LEU A 35 -14.70 -14.98 -5.11
N VAL A 36 -15.14 -13.99 -5.88
CA VAL A 36 -16.55 -13.73 -6.21
C VAL A 36 -16.74 -13.66 -7.72
N PRO A 37 -17.96 -13.93 -8.23
CA PRO A 37 -18.27 -13.67 -9.63
C PRO A 37 -18.06 -12.19 -9.97
N GLN A 38 -17.56 -11.92 -11.16
CA GLN A 38 -17.46 -10.54 -11.65
C GLN A 38 -18.84 -10.05 -12.08
N ASP A 39 -19.18 -8.81 -11.73
CA ASP A 39 -20.42 -8.17 -12.21
C ASP A 39 -20.10 -7.47 -13.55
N PRO A 40 -20.79 -7.81 -14.63
CA PRO A 40 -20.59 -7.15 -15.92
C PRO A 40 -21.04 -5.68 -15.96
N ILE A 41 -21.76 -5.23 -14.91
CA ILE A 41 -22.21 -3.83 -14.75
C ILE A 41 -21.16 -2.99 -14.03
N ASP A 42 -20.19 -3.63 -13.37
CA ASP A 42 -19.10 -2.92 -12.71
C ASP A 42 -18.31 -2.07 -13.71
N GLU A 43 -17.95 -0.86 -13.28
CA GLU A 43 -17.12 0.04 -14.07
C GLU A 43 -15.76 -0.62 -14.39
N PRO A 44 -15.33 -0.67 -15.66
CA PRO A 44 -14.03 -1.19 -16.02
C PRO A 44 -12.89 -0.38 -15.38
N ALA A 45 -11.80 -1.05 -15.00
CA ALA A 45 -10.62 -0.40 -14.42
C ALA A 45 -10.05 0.70 -15.32
N SER A 46 -10.15 0.56 -16.66
CA SER A 46 -9.74 1.58 -17.64
C SER A 46 -10.37 2.95 -17.38
N GLU A 47 -11.65 3.01 -17.03
CA GLU A 47 -12.33 4.28 -16.76
C GLU A 47 -11.82 4.93 -15.45
N LEU A 48 -11.58 4.13 -14.41
CA LEU A 48 -10.97 4.61 -13.18
C LEU A 48 -9.54 5.12 -13.43
N LEU A 49 -8.75 4.37 -14.19
CA LEU A 49 -7.36 4.74 -14.50
C LEU A 49 -7.28 6.05 -15.30
N LYS A 50 -8.23 6.25 -16.24
CA LYS A 50 -8.36 7.50 -16.98
C LYS A 50 -8.64 8.69 -16.05
N ARG A 51 -9.61 8.57 -15.15
CA ARG A 51 -9.90 9.64 -14.17
C ARG A 51 -8.71 9.93 -13.26
N ILE A 52 -7.97 8.89 -12.82
CA ILE A 52 -6.75 9.07 -12.02
C ILE A 52 -5.68 9.82 -12.83
N ALA A 53 -5.51 9.51 -14.10
CA ALA A 53 -4.56 10.21 -14.96
C ALA A 53 -4.92 11.70 -15.12
N GLU A 54 -6.18 12.01 -15.41
CA GLU A 54 -6.69 13.37 -15.51
C GLU A 54 -6.49 14.16 -14.19
N GLU A 55 -6.80 13.55 -13.05
CA GLU A 55 -6.60 14.17 -11.75
C GLU A 55 -5.11 14.42 -11.45
N LYS A 56 -4.23 13.49 -11.80
CA LYS A 56 -2.78 13.69 -11.67
C LYS A 56 -2.29 14.86 -12.52
N GLU A 57 -2.74 14.96 -13.76
CA GLU A 57 -2.39 16.08 -14.64
C GLU A 57 -2.84 17.42 -14.04
N ARG A 58 -4.06 17.47 -13.50
CA ARG A 58 -4.58 18.64 -12.79
C ARG A 58 -3.72 19.01 -11.59
N LEU A 59 -3.36 18.04 -10.74
CA LEU A 59 -2.53 18.28 -9.56
C LEU A 59 -1.10 18.73 -9.93
N VAL A 60 -0.55 18.25 -11.04
CA VAL A 60 0.73 18.72 -11.57
C VAL A 60 0.62 20.17 -12.06
N ALA A 61 -0.43 20.50 -12.80
CA ALA A 61 -0.67 21.85 -13.29
C ALA A 61 -0.85 22.86 -12.15
N GLU A 62 -1.51 22.45 -11.06
CA GLU A 62 -1.68 23.23 -9.84
C GLU A 62 -0.40 23.31 -8.96
N GLY A 63 0.68 22.62 -9.34
CA GLY A 63 1.94 22.58 -8.57
C GLY A 63 1.84 21.79 -7.24
N LYS A 64 0.75 21.05 -7.02
CA LYS A 64 0.54 20.24 -5.79
C LYS A 64 1.40 18.99 -5.76
N ILE A 65 1.65 18.39 -6.93
CA ILE A 65 2.54 17.23 -7.08
C ILE A 65 3.55 17.51 -8.19
N LYS A 66 4.70 16.83 -8.10
CA LYS A 66 5.73 16.91 -9.16
C LYS A 66 5.36 15.97 -10.29
N LYS A 67 5.61 16.42 -11.54
CA LYS A 67 5.50 15.54 -12.71
C LYS A 67 6.43 14.34 -12.54
N GLN A 68 5.87 13.16 -12.62
CA GLN A 68 6.61 11.90 -12.57
C GLN A 68 7.09 11.52 -13.97
N LYS A 69 8.21 10.78 -14.03
CA LYS A 69 8.66 10.17 -15.27
C LYS A 69 7.65 9.09 -15.70
N SER A 70 7.42 8.99 -17.00
CA SER A 70 6.62 7.88 -17.54
C SER A 70 7.23 6.54 -17.13
N LEU A 71 6.36 5.62 -16.73
CA LEU A 71 6.74 4.25 -16.41
C LEU A 71 6.59 3.39 -17.67
N ASP A 72 7.42 2.37 -17.75
CA ASP A 72 7.37 1.42 -18.87
C ASP A 72 6.05 0.66 -18.88
N VAL A 73 5.59 0.29 -20.07
CA VAL A 73 4.44 -0.57 -20.26
C VAL A 73 4.68 -1.92 -19.58
N ILE A 74 3.63 -2.54 -19.09
CA ILE A 74 3.71 -3.87 -18.48
C ILE A 74 3.70 -4.90 -19.59
N ASP A 75 4.78 -5.65 -19.73
CA ASP A 75 4.89 -6.73 -20.71
C ASP A 75 4.06 -7.95 -20.28
N GLU A 76 3.66 -8.77 -21.26
CA GLU A 76 2.94 -10.02 -20.98
C GLU A 76 3.73 -10.96 -20.04
N ALA A 77 5.06 -10.97 -20.15
CA ALA A 77 5.94 -11.76 -19.29
C ALA A 77 5.94 -11.30 -17.81
N GLU A 78 5.56 -10.06 -17.53
CA GLU A 78 5.42 -9.54 -16.17
C GLU A 78 4.05 -9.88 -15.55
N GLN A 79 3.07 -10.29 -16.37
CA GLN A 79 1.73 -10.62 -15.92
C GLN A 79 1.72 -12.01 -15.30
N GLN A 80 1.48 -12.09 -14.00
CA GLN A 80 1.55 -13.34 -13.25
C GLN A 80 0.36 -14.28 -13.49
N PHE A 81 -0.75 -13.75 -14.00
CA PHE A 81 -1.97 -14.49 -14.28
C PHE A 81 -2.89 -13.70 -15.23
N CYS A 82 -3.83 -14.41 -15.88
CA CYS A 82 -4.84 -13.78 -16.71
C CYS A 82 -5.84 -13.01 -15.84
N LEU A 83 -6.12 -11.78 -16.22
CA LEU A 83 -7.09 -10.93 -15.52
C LEU A 83 -8.53 -11.29 -15.88
N PRO A 84 -9.48 -11.12 -14.95
CA PRO A 84 -10.91 -11.08 -15.28
C PRO A 84 -11.24 -9.92 -16.23
N LEU A 85 -12.42 -10.02 -16.85
CA LEU A 85 -12.95 -8.92 -17.67
C LEU A 85 -13.09 -7.64 -16.82
N GLY A 86 -12.69 -6.51 -17.38
CA GLY A 86 -12.78 -5.20 -16.71
C GLY A 86 -11.61 -4.90 -15.76
N TRP A 87 -10.67 -5.84 -15.56
CA TRP A 87 -9.46 -5.61 -14.75
C TRP A 87 -8.28 -5.22 -15.64
N GLU A 88 -7.38 -4.44 -15.12
CA GLU A 88 -6.15 -4.04 -15.81
C GLU A 88 -4.92 -4.15 -14.90
N TRP A 89 -3.80 -4.55 -15.49
CA TRP A 89 -2.50 -4.44 -14.84
C TRP A 89 -2.02 -3.00 -14.87
N VAL A 90 -1.58 -2.49 -13.73
CA VAL A 90 -1.09 -1.12 -13.62
C VAL A 90 0.13 -1.05 -12.72
N ARG A 91 1.06 -0.18 -13.05
CA ARG A 91 2.20 0.12 -12.18
C ARG A 91 1.74 0.96 -11.00
N LEU A 92 2.06 0.53 -9.78
CA LEU A 92 1.69 1.27 -8.56
C LEU A 92 2.12 2.75 -8.61
N GLY A 93 3.29 3.03 -9.18
CA GLY A 93 3.77 4.40 -9.37
C GLY A 93 2.92 5.27 -10.27
N SER A 94 2.07 4.68 -11.15
CA SER A 94 1.11 5.47 -11.93
C SER A 94 -0.12 5.90 -11.13
N LEU A 95 -0.45 5.19 -10.05
CA LEU A 95 -1.59 5.49 -9.19
C LEU A 95 -1.24 6.35 -7.98
N SER A 96 0.02 6.33 -7.54
CA SER A 96 0.44 6.90 -6.27
C SER A 96 1.76 7.66 -6.39
N GLN A 97 2.07 8.47 -5.36
CA GLN A 97 3.40 9.03 -5.16
C GLN A 97 4.19 8.10 -4.24
N ILE A 98 5.25 7.51 -4.75
CA ILE A 98 6.14 6.67 -3.96
C ILE A 98 7.24 7.55 -3.37
N LYS A 99 7.33 7.60 -2.04
CA LYS A 99 8.36 8.34 -1.30
C LYS A 99 9.18 7.37 -0.45
N GLY A 100 10.49 7.51 -0.48
CA GLY A 100 11.35 6.78 0.43
C GLY A 100 11.29 7.36 1.85
N GLY A 101 11.54 6.53 2.86
CA GLY A 101 11.73 7.01 4.22
C GLY A 101 12.96 7.93 4.33
N LYS A 102 12.97 8.79 5.33
CA LYS A 102 14.07 9.74 5.57
C LYS A 102 14.71 9.46 6.91
N ARG A 103 16.04 9.32 6.93
CA ARG A 103 16.83 9.35 8.18
C ARG A 103 16.85 10.77 8.72
N LEU A 104 17.15 10.91 10.01
CA LEU A 104 17.39 12.21 10.60
C LEU A 104 18.45 12.98 9.80
N PRO A 105 18.28 14.31 9.63
CA PRO A 105 19.32 15.16 9.08
C PRO A 105 20.64 15.02 9.85
N ALA A 106 21.76 15.29 9.18
CA ALA A 106 23.07 15.26 9.84
C ALA A 106 23.10 16.25 11.01
N GLY A 107 23.54 15.77 12.18
CA GLY A 107 23.58 16.55 13.41
C GLY A 107 22.27 16.63 14.18
N ALA A 108 21.13 16.19 13.62
CA ALA A 108 19.87 16.12 14.34
C ALA A 108 19.83 14.89 15.26
N THR A 109 19.21 15.05 16.41
CA THR A 109 18.99 14.00 17.41
C THR A 109 17.52 13.88 17.74
N PHE A 110 17.12 12.77 18.36
CA PHE A 110 15.77 12.66 18.89
C PHE A 110 15.56 13.61 20.06
N ALA A 111 14.37 14.19 20.13
CA ALA A 111 13.98 15.01 21.27
C ALA A 111 13.97 14.15 22.54
N PRO A 112 14.49 14.67 23.68
CA PRO A 112 14.46 13.96 24.95
C PRO A 112 13.05 13.87 25.55
N GLU A 113 12.15 14.77 25.14
CA GLU A 113 10.78 14.86 25.62
C GLU A 113 9.79 14.61 24.48
N ILE A 114 8.54 14.37 24.87
CA ILE A 114 7.42 14.22 23.92
C ILE A 114 7.17 15.56 23.22
N THR A 115 7.17 15.53 21.90
CA THR A 115 6.81 16.68 21.04
C THR A 115 5.60 16.32 20.18
N PRO A 116 4.97 17.29 19.49
CA PRO A 116 3.92 17.01 18.53
C PRO A 116 4.40 16.19 17.32
N HIS A 117 5.70 16.00 17.14
CA HIS A 117 6.31 15.41 15.94
C HIS A 117 6.86 14.03 16.23
N VAL A 118 6.06 13.01 15.93
CA VAL A 118 6.44 11.61 16.07
C VAL A 118 7.34 11.20 14.90
N TYR A 119 8.46 10.55 15.20
CA TYR A 119 9.34 9.93 14.22
C TYR A 119 9.13 8.41 14.21
N ILE A 120 8.46 7.92 13.18
CA ILE A 120 8.13 6.49 13.03
C ILE A 120 9.34 5.75 12.49
N GLN A 121 9.72 4.68 13.18
CA GLN A 121 10.79 3.76 12.79
C GLN A 121 10.19 2.43 12.30
N VAL A 122 10.99 1.65 11.56
CA VAL A 122 10.58 0.30 11.10
C VAL A 122 10.13 -0.58 12.27
N THR A 123 10.77 -0.44 13.43
CA THR A 123 10.41 -1.16 14.67
C THR A 123 9.01 -0.85 15.19
N ASN A 124 8.43 0.29 14.78
CA ASN A 124 7.06 0.67 15.12
C ASN A 124 6.03 0.11 14.13
N MET A 125 6.46 -0.46 13.01
CA MET A 125 5.58 -0.99 11.98
C MET A 125 5.41 -2.50 12.18
N LYS A 126 4.30 -2.93 12.78
CA LYS A 126 4.02 -4.35 13.08
C LYS A 126 2.56 -4.68 12.84
N GLY A 127 2.31 -5.89 12.34
CA GLY A 127 0.95 -6.40 12.17
C GLY A 127 0.04 -5.57 11.26
N GLY A 128 0.62 -4.84 10.29
CA GLY A 128 -0.14 -3.98 9.38
C GLY A 128 -0.56 -2.63 9.97
N THR A 129 0.03 -2.24 11.11
CA THR A 129 -0.25 -0.98 11.78
C THR A 129 1.01 -0.36 12.38
N ILE A 130 0.88 0.86 12.87
CA ILE A 130 1.92 1.51 13.68
C ILE A 130 1.61 1.27 15.14
N ILE A 131 2.57 0.71 15.87
CA ILE A 131 2.48 0.54 17.32
C ILE A 131 3.13 1.73 18.02
N ASP A 132 2.53 2.17 19.13
CA ASP A 132 2.97 3.33 19.90
C ASP A 132 4.06 3.04 20.93
N GLN A 133 4.58 1.80 20.94
CA GLN A 133 5.66 1.42 21.84
C GLN A 133 6.99 2.03 21.39
N SER A 134 7.69 2.68 22.32
CA SER A 134 9.03 3.26 22.09
C SER A 134 9.10 4.26 20.94
N LEU A 135 8.05 5.02 20.72
CA LEU A 135 8.04 6.11 19.75
C LEU A 135 9.18 7.09 20.02
N LYS A 136 9.78 7.60 18.96
CA LYS A 136 10.75 8.67 19.02
C LYS A 136 10.10 9.97 18.59
N TYR A 137 10.63 11.07 19.09
CA TYR A 137 10.13 12.40 18.81
C TYR A 137 11.25 13.26 18.23
N ILE A 138 10.88 14.26 17.46
CA ILE A 138 11.81 15.22 16.87
C ILE A 138 11.31 16.65 17.16
N ASP A 139 12.22 17.60 17.15
CA ASP A 139 11.88 19.00 17.32
C ASP A 139 11.28 19.62 16.03
N GLU A 140 10.75 20.82 16.16
CA GLU A 140 10.15 21.59 15.07
C GLU A 140 11.12 21.86 13.92
N VAL A 141 12.39 22.14 14.24
CA VAL A 141 13.44 22.43 13.25
C VAL A 141 13.70 21.19 12.40
N THR A 142 13.87 20.05 13.05
CA THR A 142 14.07 18.75 12.40
C THR A 142 12.84 18.38 11.55
N GLN A 143 11.62 18.56 12.10
CA GLN A 143 10.39 18.33 11.37
C GLN A 143 10.31 19.21 10.11
N GLY A 144 10.63 20.49 10.23
CA GLY A 144 10.67 21.41 9.09
C GLY A 144 11.59 20.95 7.96
N ALA A 145 12.77 20.44 8.32
CA ALA A 145 13.77 19.93 7.37
C ALA A 145 13.32 18.66 6.62
N ILE A 146 12.45 17.86 7.21
CA ILE A 146 11.95 16.59 6.63
C ILE A 146 10.44 16.57 6.37
N LYS A 147 9.78 17.73 6.40
CA LYS A 147 8.33 17.88 6.27
C LYS A 147 7.73 17.13 5.07
N GLN A 148 8.45 17.06 3.96
CA GLN A 148 8.00 16.35 2.76
C GLN A 148 7.86 14.82 2.92
N TYR A 149 8.36 14.25 4.02
CA TYR A 149 8.27 12.83 4.38
C TYR A 149 7.26 12.57 5.49
N THR A 150 6.45 13.55 5.87
CA THR A 150 5.36 13.35 6.81
C THR A 150 4.36 12.36 6.25
N ILE A 151 3.98 11.39 7.08
CA ILE A 151 2.98 10.36 6.77
C ILE A 151 1.61 10.94 7.14
N SER A 152 0.66 10.86 6.25
CA SER A 152 -0.73 11.26 6.43
C SER A 152 -1.61 10.04 6.72
N LYS A 153 -2.83 10.27 7.20
CA LYS A 153 -3.78 9.21 7.57
C LYS A 153 -4.10 8.25 6.42
N ASP A 154 -4.11 8.76 5.18
CA ASP A 154 -4.49 8.01 3.99
C ASP A 154 -3.28 7.43 3.24
N ASP A 155 -2.06 7.60 3.77
CA ASP A 155 -0.87 7.03 3.18
C ASP A 155 -0.72 5.55 3.54
N LEU A 156 -0.22 4.78 2.58
CA LEU A 156 0.23 3.41 2.80
C LEU A 156 1.75 3.41 3.02
N TYR A 157 2.22 2.66 3.98
CA TYR A 157 3.65 2.52 4.27
C TYR A 157 4.07 1.05 4.21
N ILE A 158 5.23 0.81 3.62
CA ILE A 158 5.77 -0.52 3.40
C ILE A 158 7.21 -0.56 3.92
N THR A 159 7.53 -1.55 4.73
CA THR A 159 8.92 -1.86 5.10
C THR A 159 9.56 -2.68 3.99
N ILE A 160 10.65 -2.17 3.42
CA ILE A 160 11.40 -2.86 2.34
C ILE A 160 12.69 -3.51 2.85
N ALA A 161 13.12 -3.18 4.06
CA ALA A 161 14.29 -3.77 4.71
C ALA A 161 14.16 -3.66 6.23
N GLY A 162 14.62 -4.68 6.93
CA GLY A 162 14.57 -4.77 8.40
C GLY A 162 13.31 -5.50 8.86
N THR A 163 13.51 -6.61 9.51
CA THR A 163 12.51 -7.39 10.26
C THR A 163 12.77 -7.23 11.74
#